data_14676139fee150b9cb9e15e84b5606c2
#
_entry.id   14676139fee150b9cb9e15e84b5606c2
#
_cell.length_a   1.000
_cell.length_b   1.000
_cell.length_c   1.000
_cell.angle_alpha   90.00
_cell.angle_beta   90.00
_cell.angle_gamma   90.00
#
_symmetry.space_group_name_H-M   'P 1'
#
loop_
_entity.id
_entity.type
_entity.pdbx_description
1 polymer ?
#
loop_
_entity_poly.entity_id
_entity_poly.type
_entity_poly.pdbx_seq_one_letter_code
_entity_poly.pdbx_strand_id
1 'polypeptide(L)'
;MKVLIRTDKLSKYYGKGGEIKAVDELDLEVFEGETFGLLGPNGAGKTTTVRLLNCIIKPTGGAATVKGYNILKEQTEVKRVTGLLAESPGLYEKLSAHEFLQFMGALYDVPGDVLPDRIDDLLKLFGLYDRRDYLLEGYSRGMKQKILIASALIHDPPILFLDEPTSMLDPRAAHMVKDLIKKLADTAGKTIFICSHILPIVEELCDRIGIINQGRLIALGAIDEIITQTKTKTLEEAFITLTGGVEEKELLAWREQKSGGT
;
A
#
# COMPACT_ATOMS: atom_id res chain seq x y z
N MET A 1 18.19 -13.18 -4.60
CA MET A 1 17.72 -11.88 -4.02
C MET A 1 17.42 -12.09 -2.54
N LYS A 2 17.61 -11.08 -1.70
CA LYS A 2 17.32 -11.18 -0.26
C LYS A 2 15.83 -10.89 -0.02
N VAL A 3 15.16 -11.77 0.73
CA VAL A 3 13.75 -11.59 1.11
C VAL A 3 13.66 -10.59 2.25
N LEU A 4 12.88 -9.51 2.08
CA LEU A 4 12.61 -8.52 3.13
C LEU A 4 11.25 -8.69 3.80
N ILE A 5 10.24 -9.15 3.07
CA ILE A 5 8.93 -9.46 3.65
C ILE A 5 8.64 -10.92 3.33
N ARG A 6 8.28 -11.69 4.35
CA ARG A 6 7.85 -13.08 4.19
C ARG A 6 6.63 -13.33 5.04
N THR A 7 5.62 -13.97 4.46
CA THR A 7 4.46 -14.48 5.18
C THR A 7 4.43 -16.01 5.05
N ASP A 8 3.93 -16.68 6.08
CA ASP A 8 3.73 -18.12 6.14
C ASP A 8 2.30 -18.36 6.66
N LYS A 9 1.39 -18.71 5.76
CA LYS A 9 -0.04 -18.91 6.00
C LYS A 9 -0.68 -17.80 6.84
N LEU A 10 -0.23 -16.55 6.59
CA LEU A 10 -0.69 -15.40 7.35
C LEU A 10 -2.21 -15.26 7.19
N SER A 11 -2.92 -15.22 8.32
CA SER A 11 -4.39 -15.22 8.31
C SER A 11 -4.96 -14.18 9.25
N LYS A 12 -6.06 -13.55 8.81
CA LYS A 12 -6.86 -12.63 9.64
C LYS A 12 -8.34 -12.85 9.39
N TYR A 13 -9.01 -13.29 10.44
CA TYR A 13 -10.45 -13.52 10.43
C TYR A 13 -11.13 -12.56 11.41
N TYR A 14 -12.29 -12.04 11.02
CA TYR A 14 -13.12 -11.16 11.84
C TYR A 14 -14.47 -11.84 12.11
N GLY A 15 -15.21 -11.32 13.09
CA GLY A 15 -16.46 -11.92 13.59
C GLY A 15 -16.22 -12.85 14.78
N LYS A 16 -17.28 -13.16 15.55
CA LYS A 16 -17.18 -13.99 16.77
C LYS A 16 -16.81 -15.46 16.47
N GLY A 17 -17.13 -15.95 15.27
CA GLY A 17 -16.80 -17.30 14.79
C GLY A 17 -15.73 -17.30 13.67
N GLY A 18 -15.16 -16.14 13.32
CA GLY A 18 -14.19 -16.06 12.23
C GLY A 18 -14.84 -16.11 10.84
N GLU A 19 -16.07 -15.64 10.72
CA GLU A 19 -16.89 -15.76 9.51
C GLU A 19 -16.34 -14.96 8.34
N ILE A 20 -15.66 -13.83 8.63
CA ILE A 20 -15.07 -12.96 7.63
C ILE A 20 -13.58 -13.25 7.52
N LYS A 21 -13.19 -13.98 6.49
CA LYS A 21 -11.79 -14.28 6.17
C LYS A 21 -11.18 -13.14 5.37
N ALA A 22 -10.71 -12.11 6.06
CA ALA A 22 -10.13 -10.94 5.42
C ALA A 22 -8.75 -11.20 4.79
N VAL A 23 -7.96 -12.10 5.38
CA VAL A 23 -6.74 -12.70 4.81
C VAL A 23 -6.75 -14.16 5.21
N ASP A 24 -6.62 -15.07 4.24
CA ASP A 24 -6.76 -16.51 4.42
C ASP A 24 -5.54 -17.23 3.84
N GLU A 25 -4.63 -17.67 4.72
CA GLU A 25 -3.42 -18.42 4.41
C GLU A 25 -2.54 -17.73 3.33
N LEU A 26 -2.24 -16.45 3.53
CA LEU A 26 -1.41 -15.69 2.60
C LEU A 26 0.06 -16.11 2.71
N ASP A 27 0.61 -16.65 1.60
CA ASP A 27 2.03 -16.93 1.42
C ASP A 27 2.62 -15.98 0.39
N LEU A 28 3.55 -15.12 0.84
CA LEU A 28 4.10 -14.03 0.04
C LEU A 28 5.57 -13.79 0.39
N GLU A 29 6.39 -13.53 -0.63
CA GLU A 29 7.75 -13.03 -0.48
C GLU A 29 7.95 -11.76 -1.30
N VAL A 30 8.52 -10.73 -0.65
CA VAL A 30 8.95 -9.48 -1.29
C VAL A 30 10.45 -9.33 -1.11
N PHE A 31 11.15 -9.01 -2.20
CA PHE A 31 12.61 -8.94 -2.24
C PHE A 31 13.13 -7.52 -2.01
N GLU A 32 14.40 -7.44 -1.60
CA GLU A 32 15.09 -6.17 -1.39
C GLU A 32 15.22 -5.39 -2.70
N GLY A 33 14.81 -4.11 -2.68
CA GLY A 33 14.91 -3.19 -3.80
C GLY A 33 13.79 -3.32 -4.84
N GLU A 34 12.82 -4.27 -4.68
CA GLU A 34 11.71 -4.36 -5.63
C GLU A 34 10.55 -3.42 -5.25
N THR A 35 9.81 -3.00 -6.26
CA THR A 35 8.47 -2.43 -6.12
C THR A 35 7.45 -3.55 -6.33
N PHE A 36 6.82 -3.98 -5.24
CA PHE A 36 5.82 -5.05 -5.23
C PHE A 36 4.40 -4.49 -5.16
N GLY A 37 3.52 -4.94 -6.05
CA GLY A 37 2.11 -4.57 -6.08
C GLY A 37 1.19 -5.65 -5.50
N LEU A 38 0.35 -5.34 -4.51
CA LEU A 38 -0.76 -6.19 -4.10
C LEU A 38 -2.06 -5.65 -4.74
N LEU A 39 -2.50 -6.33 -5.79
CA LEU A 39 -3.66 -5.95 -6.59
C LEU A 39 -4.89 -6.76 -6.20
N GLY A 40 -6.05 -6.14 -6.16
CA GLY A 40 -7.31 -6.84 -5.86
C GLY A 40 -8.50 -5.90 -5.77
N PRO A 41 -9.73 -6.41 -5.88
CA PRO A 41 -10.93 -5.61 -5.73
C PRO A 41 -11.06 -5.03 -4.30
N ASN A 42 -12.01 -4.12 -4.12
CA ASN A 42 -12.31 -3.59 -2.78
C ASN A 42 -12.81 -4.73 -1.88
N GLY A 43 -12.30 -4.76 -0.63
CA GLY A 43 -12.60 -5.85 0.29
C GLY A 43 -11.80 -7.15 0.10
N ALA A 44 -10.89 -7.21 -0.88
CA ALA A 44 -10.09 -8.43 -1.14
C ALA A 44 -9.09 -8.79 -0.04
N GLY A 45 -8.77 -7.86 0.89
CA GLY A 45 -7.82 -8.09 1.99
C GLY A 45 -6.53 -7.26 1.93
N LYS A 46 -6.36 -6.38 0.93
CA LYS A 46 -5.14 -5.55 0.73
C LYS A 46 -4.77 -4.73 1.97
N THR A 47 -5.66 -3.83 2.40
CA THR A 47 -5.46 -2.98 3.59
C THR A 47 -5.26 -3.80 4.87
N THR A 48 -5.96 -4.95 4.99
CA THR A 48 -5.77 -5.87 6.11
C THR A 48 -4.36 -6.46 6.11
N THR A 49 -3.84 -6.85 4.94
CA THR A 49 -2.46 -7.34 4.78
C THR A 49 -1.43 -6.28 5.19
N VAL A 50 -1.59 -5.04 4.72
CA VAL A 50 -0.71 -3.91 5.12
C VAL A 50 -0.75 -3.69 6.63
N ARG A 51 -1.94 -3.69 7.25
CA ARG A 51 -2.09 -3.51 8.70
C ARG A 51 -1.45 -4.63 9.52
N LEU A 52 -1.48 -5.87 9.03
CA LEU A 52 -0.80 -7.01 9.65
C LEU A 52 0.73 -6.85 9.59
N LEU A 53 1.27 -6.55 8.39
CA LEU A 53 2.71 -6.42 8.16
C LEU A 53 3.32 -5.21 8.89
N ASN A 54 2.53 -4.16 9.15
CA ASN A 54 2.94 -2.99 9.94
C ASN A 54 2.57 -3.07 11.42
N CYS A 55 2.18 -4.26 11.92
CA CYS A 55 1.87 -4.50 13.34
C CYS A 55 0.75 -3.61 13.91
N ILE A 56 -0.20 -3.15 13.08
CA ILE A 56 -1.36 -2.37 13.51
C ILE A 56 -2.43 -3.29 14.08
N ILE A 57 -2.59 -4.48 13.50
CA ILE A 57 -3.51 -5.52 13.96
C ILE A 57 -2.75 -6.85 14.10
N LYS A 58 -3.22 -7.72 15.01
CA LYS A 58 -2.65 -9.05 15.18
C LYS A 58 -3.29 -10.05 14.23
N PRO A 59 -2.51 -10.98 13.64
CA PRO A 59 -3.05 -12.10 12.87
C PRO A 59 -3.86 -13.05 13.77
N THR A 60 -4.76 -13.81 13.17
CA THR A 60 -5.47 -14.93 13.81
C THR A 60 -4.75 -16.25 13.62
N GLY A 61 -3.87 -16.35 12.62
CA GLY A 61 -3.06 -17.53 12.33
C GLY A 61 -1.87 -17.20 11.45
N GLY A 62 -0.96 -18.13 11.30
CA GLY A 62 0.25 -18.00 10.50
C GLY A 62 1.30 -17.08 11.14
N ALA A 63 2.31 -16.73 10.34
CA ALA A 63 3.41 -15.89 10.76
C ALA A 63 3.83 -14.92 9.65
N ALA A 64 4.53 -13.84 10.01
CA ALA A 64 5.22 -13.00 9.05
C ALA A 64 6.47 -12.37 9.66
N THR A 65 7.42 -12.08 8.78
CA THR A 65 8.62 -11.30 9.11
C THR A 65 8.80 -10.16 8.13
N VAL A 66 9.26 -9.01 8.65
CA VAL A 66 9.61 -7.82 7.88
C VAL A 66 11.05 -7.46 8.21
N LYS A 67 11.93 -7.51 7.20
CA LYS A 67 13.39 -7.37 7.36
C LYS A 67 13.98 -8.32 8.43
N GLY A 68 13.39 -9.54 8.54
CA GLY A 68 13.77 -10.53 9.53
C GLY A 68 13.11 -10.40 10.90
N TYR A 69 12.45 -9.27 11.20
CA TYR A 69 11.74 -9.03 12.46
C TYR A 69 10.34 -9.65 12.43
N ASN A 70 9.99 -10.38 13.47
CA ASN A 70 8.68 -11.03 13.62
C ASN A 70 7.59 -10.00 13.98
N ILE A 71 6.49 -9.96 13.22
CA ILE A 71 5.41 -8.96 13.38
C ILE A 71 4.66 -9.05 14.73
N LEU A 72 4.78 -10.15 15.46
CA LEU A 72 4.14 -10.32 16.78
C LEU A 72 5.08 -10.03 17.95
N LYS A 73 6.38 -10.38 17.79
CA LYS A 73 7.35 -10.34 18.88
C LYS A 73 8.22 -9.08 18.85
N GLU A 74 8.45 -8.51 17.66
CA GLU A 74 9.43 -7.44 17.44
C GLU A 74 8.76 -6.23 16.74
N GLN A 75 7.56 -5.84 17.22
CA GLN A 75 6.73 -4.81 16.59
C GLN A 75 7.41 -3.45 16.47
N THR A 76 8.19 -3.07 17.47
CA THR A 76 8.94 -1.79 17.47
C THR A 76 10.00 -1.79 16.37
N GLU A 77 10.73 -2.90 16.21
CA GLU A 77 11.75 -3.04 15.16
C GLU A 77 11.11 -3.07 13.77
N VAL A 78 9.96 -3.73 13.59
CA VAL A 78 9.20 -3.67 12.34
C VAL A 78 8.83 -2.21 12.01
N LYS A 79 8.30 -1.44 12.96
CA LYS A 79 7.92 -0.03 12.74
C LYS A 79 9.12 0.87 12.44
N ARG A 80 10.31 0.58 13.00
CA ARG A 80 11.53 1.32 12.69
C ARG A 80 12.04 1.11 11.27
N VAL A 81 11.77 -0.05 10.68
CA VAL A 81 12.22 -0.39 9.32
C VAL A 81 11.15 -0.20 8.26
N THR A 82 9.95 0.26 8.64
CA THR A 82 8.83 0.47 7.73
C THR A 82 8.29 1.90 7.81
N GLY A 83 8.05 2.51 6.65
CA GLY A 83 7.21 3.70 6.52
C GLY A 83 5.83 3.30 5.99
N LEU A 84 4.78 3.93 6.48
CA LEU A 84 3.42 3.60 6.08
C LEU A 84 2.63 4.82 5.65
N LEU A 85 2.13 4.78 4.42
CA LEU A 85 1.00 5.59 3.97
C LEU A 85 -0.25 4.71 4.02
N ALA A 86 -1.14 4.93 4.98
CA ALA A 86 -2.42 4.23 5.06
C ALA A 86 -3.44 4.83 4.08
N GLU A 87 -4.46 4.05 3.68
CA GLU A 87 -5.56 4.48 2.80
C GLU A 87 -6.31 5.71 3.35
N SER A 88 -6.50 5.78 4.67
CA SER A 88 -7.14 6.90 5.36
C SER A 88 -6.24 7.38 6.51
N PRO A 89 -5.15 8.07 6.18
CA PRO A 89 -4.21 8.52 7.18
C PRO A 89 -4.77 9.70 7.97
N GLY A 90 -4.55 9.69 9.28
CA GLY A 90 -4.82 10.86 10.11
C GLY A 90 -3.83 11.98 9.80
N LEU A 91 -4.32 13.17 9.52
CA LEU A 91 -3.51 14.36 9.34
C LEU A 91 -3.90 15.41 10.39
N TYR A 92 -2.93 15.90 11.15
CA TYR A 92 -3.16 16.96 12.12
C TYR A 92 -3.25 18.31 11.41
N GLU A 93 -4.45 18.63 10.87
CA GLU A 93 -4.66 19.77 9.99
C GLU A 93 -4.37 21.13 10.62
N LYS A 94 -4.33 21.21 11.93
CA LYS A 94 -4.00 22.42 12.70
C LYS A 94 -2.49 22.63 12.92
N LEU A 95 -1.67 21.71 12.45
CA LEU A 95 -0.22 21.87 12.39
C LEU A 95 0.19 22.40 11.02
N SER A 96 1.32 23.12 10.97
CA SER A 96 2.02 23.38 9.71
C SER A 96 2.70 22.11 9.19
N ALA A 97 3.13 22.12 7.93
CA ALA A 97 3.86 20.98 7.36
C ALA A 97 5.16 20.69 8.13
N HIS A 98 5.89 21.75 8.52
CA HIS A 98 7.11 21.65 9.32
C HIS A 98 6.82 21.03 10.69
N GLU A 99 5.84 21.56 11.44
CA GLU A 99 5.46 21.05 12.75
C GLU A 99 4.99 19.59 12.70
N PHE A 100 4.22 19.23 11.67
CA PHE A 100 3.76 17.85 11.49
C PHE A 100 4.92 16.88 11.25
N LEU A 101 5.87 17.24 10.36
CA LEU A 101 7.04 16.40 10.11
C LEU A 101 7.99 16.36 11.33
N GLN A 102 8.11 17.44 12.07
CA GLN A 102 8.87 17.47 13.34
C GLN A 102 8.24 16.52 14.37
N PHE A 103 6.92 16.56 14.52
CA PHE A 103 6.17 15.66 15.40
C PHE A 103 6.36 14.19 14.98
N MET A 104 6.25 13.89 13.68
CA MET A 104 6.44 12.53 13.18
C MET A 104 7.88 12.05 13.38
N GLY A 105 8.87 12.91 13.12
CA GLY A 105 10.29 12.57 13.35
C GLY A 105 10.57 12.25 14.82
N ALA A 106 9.98 13.02 15.74
CA ALA A 106 10.11 12.76 17.19
C ALA A 106 9.47 11.40 17.59
N LEU A 107 8.34 11.02 16.98
CA LEU A 107 7.69 9.72 17.23
C LEU A 107 8.53 8.51 16.79
N TYR A 108 9.40 8.71 15.79
CA TYR A 108 10.31 7.69 15.28
C TYR A 108 11.73 7.80 15.85
N ASP A 109 11.92 8.58 16.91
CA ASP A 109 13.22 8.79 17.55
C ASP A 109 14.32 9.29 16.58
N VAL A 110 13.97 10.09 15.57
CA VAL A 110 14.96 10.69 14.66
C VAL A 110 15.82 11.67 15.47
N PRO A 111 17.17 11.57 15.41
CA PRO A 111 18.05 12.45 16.18
C PRO A 111 17.78 13.93 15.91
N GLY A 112 17.74 14.72 16.98
CA GLY A 112 17.37 16.14 16.91
C GLY A 112 18.32 17.03 16.12
N ASP A 113 19.58 16.61 15.95
CA ASP A 113 20.59 17.25 15.11
C ASP A 113 20.42 16.93 13.61
N VAL A 114 19.76 15.81 13.27
CA VAL A 114 19.50 15.38 11.89
C VAL A 114 18.14 15.82 11.40
N LEU A 115 17.14 15.87 12.29
CA LEU A 115 15.74 16.06 11.94
C LEU A 115 15.44 17.36 11.18
N PRO A 116 15.98 18.55 11.54
CA PRO A 116 15.69 19.78 10.81
C PRO A 116 16.09 19.73 9.34
N ASP A 117 17.31 19.28 9.05
CA ASP A 117 17.81 19.17 7.68
C ASP A 117 17.00 18.16 6.86
N ARG A 118 16.62 17.04 7.48
CA ARG A 118 15.79 16.02 6.84
C ARG A 118 14.38 16.53 6.51
N ILE A 119 13.78 17.32 7.38
CA ILE A 119 12.47 17.96 7.12
C ILE A 119 12.61 18.89 5.91
N ASP A 120 13.61 19.73 5.89
CA ASP A 120 13.87 20.68 4.81
C ASP A 120 14.08 19.95 3.47
N ASP A 121 14.88 18.90 3.46
CA ASP A 121 15.16 18.09 2.27
C ASP A 121 13.89 17.38 1.74
N LEU A 122 13.09 16.80 2.63
CA LEU A 122 11.80 16.21 2.25
C LEU A 122 10.86 17.28 1.69
N LEU A 123 10.72 18.42 2.34
CA LEU A 123 9.85 19.50 1.85
C LEU A 123 10.29 20.04 0.48
N LYS A 124 11.60 20.14 0.25
CA LYS A 124 12.17 20.49 -1.08
C LYS A 124 11.89 19.41 -2.11
N LEU A 125 12.13 18.14 -1.78
CA LEU A 125 11.86 16.99 -2.66
C LEU A 125 10.40 16.96 -3.13
N PHE A 126 9.47 17.25 -2.23
CA PHE A 126 8.03 17.28 -2.52
C PHE A 126 7.53 18.60 -3.12
N GLY A 127 8.42 19.64 -3.23
CA GLY A 127 8.07 20.97 -3.72
C GLY A 127 7.08 21.70 -2.80
N LEU A 128 7.25 21.56 -1.48
CA LEU A 128 6.40 22.16 -0.45
C LEU A 128 7.16 23.08 0.50
N TYR A 129 8.47 23.29 0.27
CA TYR A 129 9.33 24.05 1.14
C TYR A 129 8.85 25.49 1.38
N ASP A 130 8.41 26.19 0.35
CA ASP A 130 7.93 27.59 0.45
C ASP A 130 6.58 27.70 1.21
N ARG A 131 5.94 26.59 1.47
CA ARG A 131 4.66 26.51 2.20
C ARG A 131 4.77 25.83 3.55
N ARG A 132 6.01 25.50 4.00
CA ARG A 132 6.26 24.69 5.20
C ARG A 132 5.60 25.19 6.48
N ASP A 133 5.44 26.53 6.59
CA ASP A 133 4.87 27.20 7.76
C ASP A 133 3.34 27.40 7.67
N TYR A 134 2.70 27.00 6.54
CA TYR A 134 1.26 27.10 6.37
C TYR A 134 0.57 25.89 7.00
N LEU A 135 -0.59 26.12 7.62
CA LEU A 135 -1.39 25.06 8.21
C LEU A 135 -1.84 24.05 7.14
N LEU A 136 -1.81 22.76 7.51
CA LEU A 136 -2.17 21.66 6.62
C LEU A 136 -3.65 21.68 6.22
N GLU A 137 -4.54 22.33 7.00
CA GLU A 137 -5.95 22.53 6.59
C GLU A 137 -6.08 23.29 5.27
N GLY A 138 -5.18 24.23 4.98
CA GLY A 138 -5.12 25.02 3.74
C GLY A 138 -4.50 24.31 2.55
N TYR A 139 -3.98 23.09 2.73
CA TYR A 139 -3.34 22.32 1.66
C TYR A 139 -4.38 21.66 0.75
N SER A 140 -4.08 21.60 -0.56
CA SER A 140 -4.85 20.77 -1.49
C SER A 140 -4.68 19.28 -1.13
N ARG A 141 -5.59 18.42 -1.61
CA ARG A 141 -5.49 16.95 -1.41
C ARG A 141 -4.14 16.38 -1.84
N GLY A 142 -3.65 16.80 -3.02
CA GLY A 142 -2.34 16.36 -3.51
C GLY A 142 -1.18 16.85 -2.66
N MET A 143 -1.25 18.06 -2.09
CA MET A 143 -0.24 18.56 -1.13
C MET A 143 -0.29 17.76 0.18
N LYS A 144 -1.48 17.48 0.71
CA LYS A 144 -1.67 16.65 1.91
C LYS A 144 -1.09 15.24 1.69
N GLN A 145 -1.35 14.64 0.53
CA GLN A 145 -0.78 13.32 0.18
C GLN A 145 0.74 13.32 0.17
N LYS A 146 1.36 14.36 -0.40
CA LYS A 146 2.82 14.53 -0.40
C LYS A 146 3.39 14.61 1.03
N ILE A 147 2.76 15.37 1.92
CA ILE A 147 3.17 15.45 3.33
C ILE A 147 3.03 14.12 4.04
N LEU A 148 1.99 13.34 3.76
CA LEU A 148 1.80 12.02 4.33
C LEU A 148 2.88 11.03 3.85
N ILE A 149 3.27 11.08 2.56
CA ILE A 149 4.39 10.29 2.06
C ILE A 149 5.71 10.78 2.69
N ALA A 150 5.92 12.11 2.81
CA ALA A 150 7.09 12.66 3.49
C ALA A 150 7.19 12.19 4.95
N SER A 151 6.06 12.14 5.66
CA SER A 151 6.03 11.64 7.04
C SER A 151 6.37 10.15 7.14
N ALA A 152 5.97 9.35 6.16
CA ALA A 152 6.34 7.93 6.09
C ALA A 152 7.85 7.72 5.80
N LEU A 153 8.52 8.74 5.26
CA LEU A 153 9.95 8.73 4.93
C LEU A 153 10.82 9.40 6.00
N ILE A 154 10.25 10.07 7.00
CA ILE A 154 10.97 10.95 7.93
C ILE A 154 12.09 10.24 8.70
N HIS A 155 11.93 8.96 9.01
CA HIS A 155 12.92 8.13 9.70
C HIS A 155 13.78 7.29 8.76
N ASP A 156 13.70 7.56 7.43
CA ASP A 156 14.48 6.90 6.38
C ASP A 156 14.34 5.36 6.34
N PRO A 157 13.13 4.82 6.34
CA PRO A 157 12.91 3.37 6.37
C PRO A 157 13.37 2.71 5.08
N PRO A 158 13.93 1.48 5.13
CA PRO A 158 14.25 0.71 3.92
C PRO A 158 13.02 0.15 3.19
N ILE A 159 11.89 0.04 3.86
CA ILE A 159 10.63 -0.51 3.29
C ILE A 159 9.53 0.53 3.43
N LEU A 160 8.82 0.80 2.32
CA LEU A 160 7.70 1.73 2.27
C LEU A 160 6.42 0.99 1.88
N PHE A 161 5.41 1.04 2.73
CA PHE A 161 4.06 0.56 2.44
C PHE A 161 3.17 1.72 2.01
N LEU A 162 2.54 1.57 0.84
CA LEU A 162 1.68 2.58 0.25
C LEU A 162 0.31 1.96 -0.05
N ASP A 163 -0.69 2.28 0.78
CA ASP A 163 -2.05 1.79 0.61
C ASP A 163 -2.86 2.82 -0.18
N GLU A 164 -3.19 2.50 -1.44
CA GLU A 164 -3.91 3.36 -2.40
C GLU A 164 -3.28 4.76 -2.57
N PRO A 165 -1.96 4.88 -2.91
CA PRO A 165 -1.22 6.14 -2.82
C PRO A 165 -1.72 7.25 -3.73
N THR A 166 -2.47 6.93 -4.78
CA THR A 166 -3.00 7.88 -5.77
C THR A 166 -4.52 8.01 -5.74
N SER A 167 -5.18 7.32 -4.81
CA SER A 167 -6.63 7.39 -4.66
C SER A 167 -7.09 8.82 -4.39
N MET A 168 -8.20 9.21 -5.01
CA MET A 168 -8.83 10.53 -4.88
C MET A 168 -7.97 11.74 -5.31
N LEU A 169 -6.86 11.51 -5.99
CA LEU A 169 -6.03 12.56 -6.56
C LEU A 169 -6.49 12.89 -7.99
N ASP A 170 -6.35 14.17 -8.38
CA ASP A 170 -6.47 14.54 -9.78
C ASP A 170 -5.32 13.93 -10.62
N PRO A 171 -5.46 13.82 -11.95
CA PRO A 171 -4.46 13.16 -12.79
C PRO A 171 -3.05 13.74 -12.67
N ARG A 172 -2.92 15.06 -12.47
CA ARG A 172 -1.62 15.72 -12.32
C ARG A 172 -0.97 15.36 -10.99
N ALA A 173 -1.73 15.40 -9.90
CA ALA A 173 -1.24 15.00 -8.58
C ALA A 173 -0.88 13.51 -8.53
N ALA A 174 -1.70 12.64 -9.14
CA ALA A 174 -1.42 11.21 -9.24
C ALA A 174 -0.12 10.94 -10.02
N HIS A 175 0.10 11.62 -11.16
CA HIS A 175 1.35 11.51 -11.93
C HIS A 175 2.58 11.91 -11.09
N MET A 176 2.50 13.03 -10.38
CA MET A 176 3.60 13.48 -9.50
C MET A 176 3.91 12.48 -8.39
N VAL A 177 2.90 11.83 -7.80
CA VAL A 177 3.10 10.79 -6.78
C VAL A 177 3.74 9.55 -7.40
N LYS A 178 3.34 9.13 -8.59
CA LYS A 178 3.96 8.02 -9.31
C LYS A 178 5.44 8.27 -9.62
N ASP A 179 5.78 9.44 -10.16
CA ASP A 179 7.17 9.84 -10.42
C ASP A 179 8.03 9.82 -9.15
N LEU A 180 7.45 10.24 -8.03
CA LEU A 180 8.12 10.21 -6.75
C LEU A 180 8.39 8.77 -6.29
N ILE A 181 7.39 7.88 -6.39
CA ILE A 181 7.53 6.46 -6.04
C ILE A 181 8.64 5.82 -6.87
N LYS A 182 8.68 6.06 -8.19
CA LYS A 182 9.78 5.60 -9.06
C LYS A 182 11.14 6.09 -8.59
N LYS A 183 11.27 7.38 -8.30
CA LYS A 183 12.54 7.94 -7.80
C LYS A 183 12.98 7.32 -6.49
N LEU A 184 12.06 7.02 -5.58
CA LEU A 184 12.37 6.35 -4.30
C LEU A 184 12.86 4.92 -4.51
N ALA A 185 12.29 4.18 -5.47
CA ALA A 185 12.75 2.85 -5.85
C ALA A 185 14.12 2.90 -6.53
N ASP A 186 14.22 3.65 -7.63
CA ASP A 186 15.38 3.62 -8.54
C ASP A 186 16.62 4.30 -7.95
N THR A 187 16.43 5.43 -7.24
CA THR A 187 17.53 6.27 -6.80
C THR A 187 17.90 6.00 -5.34
N ALA A 188 16.91 5.79 -4.48
CA ALA A 188 17.14 5.57 -3.05
C ALA A 188 17.19 4.08 -2.66
N GLY A 189 17.00 3.16 -3.62
CA GLY A 189 17.03 1.71 -3.39
C GLY A 189 16.01 1.21 -2.37
N LYS A 190 14.87 1.91 -2.22
CA LYS A 190 13.83 1.52 -1.28
C LYS A 190 13.05 0.32 -1.81
N THR A 191 12.69 -0.59 -0.92
CA THR A 191 11.69 -1.62 -1.23
C THR A 191 10.31 -1.04 -1.02
N ILE A 192 9.44 -1.13 -2.03
CA ILE A 192 8.12 -0.50 -1.99
C ILE A 192 7.04 -1.56 -2.11
N PHE A 193 6.07 -1.54 -1.19
CA PHE A 193 4.90 -2.38 -1.20
C PHE A 193 3.66 -1.51 -1.47
N ILE A 194 3.06 -1.67 -2.64
CA ILE A 194 1.89 -0.87 -3.07
C ILE A 194 0.65 -1.74 -3.01
N CYS A 195 -0.40 -1.27 -2.34
CA CYS A 195 -1.75 -1.81 -2.53
C CYS A 195 -2.52 -0.92 -3.48
N SER A 196 -3.12 -1.49 -4.50
CA SER A 196 -4.00 -0.76 -5.41
C SER A 196 -5.07 -1.65 -6.04
N HIS A 197 -6.18 -1.03 -6.46
CA HIS A 197 -7.16 -1.63 -7.35
C HIS A 197 -7.08 -1.02 -8.77
N ILE A 198 -6.15 -0.10 -9.00
CA ILE A 198 -5.97 0.64 -10.24
C ILE A 198 -4.83 0.01 -11.05
N LEU A 199 -5.18 -0.80 -12.05
CA LEU A 199 -4.26 -1.56 -12.90
C LEU A 199 -3.14 -0.72 -13.52
N PRO A 200 -3.40 0.44 -14.18
CA PRO A 200 -2.35 1.25 -14.79
C PRO A 200 -1.25 1.73 -13.83
N ILE A 201 -1.57 1.86 -12.53
CA ILE A 201 -0.58 2.24 -11.52
C ILE A 201 0.37 1.07 -11.25
N VAL A 202 -0.20 -0.12 -11.13
CA VAL A 202 0.55 -1.35 -10.86
C VAL A 202 1.43 -1.70 -12.06
N GLU A 203 0.90 -1.61 -13.29
CA GLU A 203 1.65 -1.84 -14.53
C GLU A 203 2.84 -0.88 -14.69
N GLU A 204 2.68 0.37 -14.26
CA GLU A 204 3.71 1.39 -14.42
C GLU A 204 4.80 1.32 -13.33
N LEU A 205 4.46 0.90 -12.12
CA LEU A 205 5.33 1.04 -10.94
C LEU A 205 5.92 -0.27 -10.43
N CYS A 206 5.27 -1.42 -10.69
CA CYS A 206 5.61 -2.65 -9.99
C CYS A 206 6.45 -3.61 -10.85
N ASP A 207 7.50 -4.17 -10.27
CA ASP A 207 8.32 -5.23 -10.87
C ASP A 207 7.60 -6.58 -10.83
N ARG A 208 6.95 -6.87 -9.69
CA ARG A 208 6.16 -8.06 -9.45
C ARG A 208 4.85 -7.71 -8.75
N ILE A 209 3.86 -8.54 -8.98
CA ILE A 209 2.53 -8.35 -8.38
C ILE A 209 2.00 -9.63 -7.76
N GLY A 210 1.20 -9.47 -6.71
CA GLY A 210 0.30 -10.48 -6.20
C GLY A 210 -1.15 -10.06 -6.45
N ILE A 211 -1.97 -10.95 -7.00
CA ILE A 211 -3.41 -10.71 -7.13
C ILE A 211 -4.10 -11.42 -5.96
N ILE A 212 -4.80 -10.63 -5.15
CA ILE A 212 -5.56 -11.11 -4.00
C ILE A 212 -7.07 -10.99 -4.26
N ASN A 213 -7.82 -12.04 -3.96
CA ASN A 213 -9.27 -12.05 -4.03
C ASN A 213 -9.85 -12.84 -2.85
N GLN A 214 -10.87 -12.30 -2.18
CA GLN A 214 -11.53 -12.92 -1.02
C GLN A 214 -10.55 -13.42 0.05
N GLY A 215 -9.51 -12.62 0.33
CA GLY A 215 -8.49 -12.90 1.33
C GLY A 215 -7.37 -13.84 0.86
N ARG A 216 -7.44 -14.44 -0.34
CA ARG A 216 -6.47 -15.40 -0.86
C ARG A 216 -5.64 -14.84 -1.99
N LEU A 217 -4.34 -15.16 -1.98
CA LEU A 217 -3.46 -14.87 -3.10
C LEU A 217 -3.76 -15.88 -4.23
N ILE A 218 -4.18 -15.37 -5.40
CA ILE A 218 -4.61 -16.21 -6.53
C ILE A 218 -3.61 -16.19 -7.69
N ALA A 219 -2.71 -15.20 -7.73
CA ALA A 219 -1.58 -15.17 -8.65
C ALA A 219 -0.42 -14.39 -8.03
N LEU A 220 0.82 -14.74 -8.37
CA LEU A 220 2.05 -14.10 -7.92
C LEU A 220 3.12 -14.23 -9.00
N GLY A 221 3.75 -13.13 -9.40
CA GLY A 221 4.84 -13.13 -10.39
C GLY A 221 5.06 -11.77 -11.03
N ALA A 222 5.92 -11.71 -12.04
CA ALA A 222 6.00 -10.57 -12.93
C ALA A 222 4.72 -10.44 -13.77
N ILE A 223 4.41 -9.24 -14.23
CA ILE A 223 3.16 -8.98 -14.96
C ILE A 223 3.06 -9.87 -16.20
N ASP A 224 4.14 -9.98 -16.98
CA ASP A 224 4.19 -10.80 -18.21
C ASP A 224 4.02 -12.29 -17.91
N GLU A 225 4.53 -12.77 -16.76
CA GLU A 225 4.34 -14.15 -16.31
C GLU A 225 2.86 -14.45 -16.02
N ILE A 226 2.16 -13.53 -15.34
CA ILE A 226 0.75 -13.68 -15.02
C ILE A 226 -0.10 -13.64 -16.30
N ILE A 227 0.17 -12.73 -17.21
CA ILE A 227 -0.50 -12.64 -18.52
C ILE A 227 -0.31 -13.95 -19.30
N THR A 228 0.90 -14.51 -19.31
CA THR A 228 1.21 -15.78 -19.98
C THR A 228 0.48 -16.97 -19.34
N GLN A 229 0.50 -17.06 -18.01
CA GLN A 229 -0.14 -18.15 -17.26
C GLN A 229 -1.67 -18.15 -17.44
N THR A 230 -2.28 -16.97 -17.50
CA THR A 230 -3.74 -16.82 -17.73
C THR A 230 -4.13 -16.92 -19.19
N LYS A 231 -3.15 -16.96 -20.13
CA LYS A 231 -3.36 -16.98 -21.59
C LYS A 231 -4.17 -15.77 -22.09
N THR A 232 -3.98 -14.63 -21.46
CA THR A 232 -4.63 -13.34 -21.81
C THR A 232 -3.68 -12.43 -22.55
N LYS A 233 -4.15 -11.27 -23.02
CA LYS A 233 -3.34 -10.30 -23.74
C LYS A 233 -2.90 -9.12 -22.89
N THR A 234 -3.64 -8.84 -21.82
CA THR A 234 -3.42 -7.69 -20.94
C THR A 234 -3.56 -8.10 -19.48
N LEU A 235 -2.98 -7.31 -18.58
CA LEU A 235 -3.18 -7.50 -17.14
C LEU A 235 -4.65 -7.34 -16.73
N GLU A 236 -5.40 -6.47 -17.41
CA GLU A 236 -6.83 -6.27 -17.17
C GLU A 236 -7.63 -7.56 -17.45
N GLU A 237 -7.39 -8.19 -18.61
CA GLU A 237 -8.01 -9.48 -18.95
C GLU A 237 -7.63 -10.58 -17.94
N ALA A 238 -6.35 -10.63 -17.54
CA ALA A 238 -5.86 -11.56 -16.53
C ALA A 238 -6.55 -11.36 -15.18
N PHE A 239 -6.66 -10.11 -14.75
CA PHE A 239 -7.31 -9.74 -13.50
C PHE A 239 -8.79 -10.13 -13.49
N ILE A 240 -9.54 -9.82 -14.56
CA ILE A 240 -10.96 -10.19 -14.70
C ILE A 240 -11.11 -11.72 -14.69
N THR A 241 -10.25 -12.45 -15.44
CA THR A 241 -10.29 -13.92 -15.48
C THR A 241 -10.07 -14.54 -14.11
N LEU A 242 -9.13 -14.01 -13.33
CA LEU A 242 -8.76 -14.56 -12.02
C LEU A 242 -9.73 -14.16 -10.90
N THR A 243 -10.31 -12.96 -10.96
CA THR A 243 -11.18 -12.45 -9.88
C THR A 243 -12.66 -12.76 -10.10
N GLY A 244 -13.03 -13.26 -11.27
CA GLY A 244 -14.40 -13.43 -11.70
C GLY A 244 -14.97 -12.12 -12.24
N GLY A 245 -15.21 -12.03 -13.55
CA GLY A 245 -16.03 -10.97 -14.15
C GLY A 245 -17.48 -11.12 -13.69
N VAL A 246 -18.31 -10.09 -13.90
CA VAL A 246 -19.76 -10.19 -13.74
C VAL A 246 -20.23 -11.26 -14.74
N GLU A 247 -20.67 -12.43 -14.25
CA GLU A 247 -21.19 -13.46 -15.13
C GLU A 247 -22.42 -12.90 -15.86
N GLU A 248 -22.48 -13.14 -17.18
CA GLU A 248 -23.66 -12.77 -18.02
C GLU A 248 -24.97 -13.23 -17.40
N LYS A 249 -24.94 -14.33 -16.64
CA LYS A 249 -26.06 -14.85 -15.88
C LYS A 249 -26.61 -13.91 -14.79
N GLU A 250 -25.73 -13.15 -14.10
CA GLU A 250 -26.19 -12.19 -13.08
C GLU A 250 -26.87 -10.97 -13.72
N LEU A 251 -26.38 -10.53 -14.89
CA LEU A 251 -27.02 -9.47 -15.67
C LEU A 251 -28.37 -9.92 -16.26
N LEU A 252 -28.53 -11.20 -16.61
CA LEU A 252 -29.78 -11.76 -17.10
C LEU A 252 -30.80 -12.01 -15.96
N ALA A 253 -30.34 -12.49 -14.80
CA ALA A 253 -31.20 -12.70 -13.63
C ALA A 253 -31.87 -11.41 -13.14
N TRP A 254 -31.20 -10.25 -13.25
CA TRP A 254 -31.81 -8.95 -12.96
C TRP A 254 -32.95 -8.58 -13.94
N ARG A 255 -32.86 -8.99 -15.21
CA ARG A 255 -33.90 -8.77 -16.22
C ARG A 255 -35.11 -9.66 -15.99
N GLU A 256 -34.93 -10.91 -15.58
CA GLU A 256 -36.01 -11.89 -15.37
C GLU A 256 -36.86 -11.56 -14.13
N GLN A 257 -36.28 -10.97 -13.07
CA GLN A 257 -37.03 -10.51 -11.89
C GLN A 257 -37.99 -9.36 -12.17
N LYS A 258 -37.84 -8.61 -13.28
CA LYS A 258 -38.74 -7.53 -13.68
C LYS A 258 -39.90 -8.00 -14.60
N SER A 259 -39.84 -9.21 -15.17
CA SER A 259 -40.86 -9.72 -16.07
C SER A 259 -41.90 -10.65 -15.38
N GLY A 260 -41.76 -10.90 -14.07
CA GLY A 260 -42.67 -11.74 -13.28
C GLY A 260 -43.71 -11.00 -12.42
N GLY A 261 -43.90 -9.70 -12.62
CA GLY A 261 -44.85 -8.87 -11.88
C GLY A 261 -45.95 -8.30 -12.78
N THR A 262 -46.89 -9.09 -13.19
CA THR A 262 -48.22 -8.67 -13.65
C THR A 262 -49.28 -9.54 -12.98
#